data_34e732b072730494d5e5b4c21ae8e131
#
_entry.id   34e732b072730494d5e5b4c21ae8e131
#
_cell.length_a   1.000
_cell.length_b   1.000
_cell.length_c   1.000
_cell.angle_alpha   90.00
_cell.angle_beta   90.00
_cell.angle_gamma   90.00
#
_symmetry.space_group_name_H-M   'P 1'
#
loop_
_entity.id
_entity.type
_entity.pdbx_description
1 polymer ?
#
loop_
_entity_poly.entity_id
_entity_poly.type
_entity_poly.pdbx_seq_one_letter_code
_entity_poly.pdbx_strand_id
1 'polypeptide(L)'
;MNWFVEGLMYVLSTVGALLPIVNPLSAVGLVMSITADLTDDERTDQIRRACIYMFCILTAFLVAGGLIMNFFGISIPGLRIAGGMIVSYLGFRMLFPDTVAISMQERAEASAKADISFTPLAMPSLSGPGSIAVIIGMSTTVQTGTHIVLGYVQVAIGIAITAFISYIVLRAATKLDKVLGAVGMNAMSRIMGFLLICIGIQFVINGVLGVVHGA
;
A
#
# COMPACT_ATOMS: atom_id res chain seq x y z
N MET A 1 -2.60 -30.32 8.02
CA MET A 1 -3.43 -29.12 7.74
C MET A 1 -3.36 -28.92 6.24
N ASN A 2 -4.49 -28.69 5.58
CA ASN A 2 -4.54 -28.76 4.11
C ASN A 2 -3.74 -27.60 3.49
N TRP A 3 -2.78 -27.88 2.61
CA TRP A 3 -2.00 -26.92 1.83
C TRP A 3 -2.86 -25.81 1.19
N PHE A 4 -4.12 -26.11 0.87
CA PHE A 4 -5.08 -25.18 0.36
C PHE A 4 -5.49 -24.11 1.41
N VAL A 5 -5.68 -24.52 2.66
CA VAL A 5 -6.03 -23.61 3.76
C VAL A 5 -4.85 -22.68 4.08
N GLU A 6 -3.64 -23.20 4.10
CA GLU A 6 -2.43 -22.39 4.29
C GLU A 6 -2.28 -21.36 3.16
N GLY A 7 -2.51 -21.77 1.92
CA GLY A 7 -2.46 -20.88 0.77
C GLY A 7 -3.50 -19.75 0.83
N LEU A 8 -4.73 -20.09 1.19
CA LEU A 8 -5.79 -19.11 1.35
C LEU A 8 -5.44 -18.10 2.46
N MET A 9 -4.83 -18.55 3.55
CA MET A 9 -4.38 -17.70 4.65
C MET A 9 -3.29 -16.73 4.22
N TYR A 10 -2.31 -17.16 3.39
CA TYR A 10 -1.31 -16.25 2.82
C TYR A 10 -1.94 -15.16 1.93
N VAL A 11 -2.87 -15.54 1.06
CA VAL A 11 -3.57 -14.58 0.20
C VAL A 11 -4.38 -13.59 1.03
N LEU A 12 -5.21 -14.09 1.97
CA LEU A 12 -6.06 -13.24 2.80
C LEU A 12 -5.23 -12.32 3.71
N SER A 13 -4.14 -12.82 4.31
CA SER A 13 -3.26 -12.00 5.15
C SER A 13 -2.56 -10.93 4.33
N THR A 14 -2.15 -11.23 3.09
CA THR A 14 -1.55 -10.25 2.18
C THR A 14 -2.54 -9.14 1.84
N VAL A 15 -3.76 -9.50 1.44
CA VAL A 15 -4.81 -8.50 1.12
C VAL A 15 -5.16 -7.69 2.37
N GLY A 16 -5.34 -8.36 3.52
CA GLY A 16 -5.71 -7.71 4.79
C GLY A 16 -4.64 -6.74 5.30
N ALA A 17 -3.37 -7.05 5.09
CA ALA A 17 -2.27 -6.16 5.46
C ALA A 17 -2.05 -5.03 4.46
N LEU A 18 -2.12 -5.32 3.14
CA LEU A 18 -1.84 -4.32 2.11
C LEU A 18 -2.99 -3.33 1.89
N LEU A 19 -4.24 -3.80 1.86
CA LEU A 19 -5.37 -2.97 1.47
C LEU A 19 -5.54 -1.70 2.32
N PRO A 20 -5.43 -1.76 3.67
CA PRO A 20 -5.46 -0.56 4.49
C PRO A 20 -4.27 0.38 4.25
N ILE A 21 -3.07 -0.17 3.99
CA ILE A 21 -1.84 0.62 3.82
C ILE A 21 -1.81 1.31 2.45
N VAL A 22 -2.16 0.59 1.39
CA VAL A 22 -2.34 1.12 0.03
C VAL A 22 -3.44 2.17 0.01
N ASN A 23 -4.50 1.95 0.80
CA ASN A 23 -5.60 2.87 1.03
C ASN A 23 -6.13 3.56 -0.24
N PRO A 24 -6.70 2.80 -1.17
CA PRO A 24 -7.16 3.36 -2.43
C PRO A 24 -8.27 4.40 -2.26
N LEU A 25 -9.01 4.38 -1.15
CA LEU A 25 -10.05 5.38 -0.86
C LEU A 25 -9.44 6.78 -0.65
N SER A 26 -8.34 6.89 0.07
CA SER A 26 -7.64 8.19 0.21
C SER A 26 -7.01 8.65 -1.10
N ALA A 27 -6.57 7.72 -1.93
CA ALA A 27 -6.01 8.04 -3.25
C ALA A 27 -7.08 8.58 -4.23
N VAL A 28 -8.39 8.37 -3.98
CA VAL A 28 -9.49 8.94 -4.79
C VAL A 28 -9.36 10.46 -4.87
N GLY A 29 -9.16 11.14 -3.75
CA GLY A 29 -9.03 12.59 -3.72
C GLY A 29 -7.83 13.10 -4.53
N LEU A 30 -6.69 12.40 -4.43
CA LEU A 30 -5.50 12.69 -5.23
C LEU A 30 -5.79 12.48 -6.72
N VAL A 31 -6.34 11.32 -7.10
CA VAL A 31 -6.69 11.02 -8.50
C VAL A 31 -7.59 12.10 -9.07
N MET A 32 -8.67 12.47 -8.38
CA MET A 32 -9.59 13.52 -8.85
C MET A 32 -8.90 14.88 -9.04
N SER A 33 -7.95 15.21 -8.16
CA SER A 33 -7.25 16.49 -8.22
C SER A 33 -6.23 16.57 -9.38
N ILE A 34 -5.51 15.47 -9.68
CA ILE A 34 -4.46 15.45 -10.71
C ILE A 34 -4.96 15.03 -12.08
N THR A 35 -6.19 14.51 -12.17
CA THR A 35 -6.83 14.09 -13.45
C THR A 35 -8.02 14.99 -13.82
N ALA A 36 -8.12 16.17 -13.23
CA ALA A 36 -9.25 17.07 -13.46
C ALA A 36 -9.41 17.47 -14.93
N ASP A 37 -8.28 17.62 -15.63
CA ASP A 37 -8.23 18.04 -17.05
C ASP A 37 -8.24 16.85 -18.03
N LEU A 38 -8.25 15.61 -17.54
CA LEU A 38 -8.25 14.41 -18.38
C LEU A 38 -9.68 13.94 -18.69
N THR A 39 -9.85 13.36 -19.87
CA THR A 39 -11.07 12.63 -20.21
C THR A 39 -11.22 11.37 -19.35
N ASP A 40 -12.45 10.83 -19.26
CA ASP A 40 -12.71 9.63 -18.45
C ASP A 40 -11.93 8.40 -18.96
N ASP A 41 -11.66 8.32 -20.26
CA ASP A 41 -10.87 7.24 -20.86
C ASP A 41 -9.39 7.37 -20.52
N GLU A 42 -8.82 8.57 -20.65
CA GLU A 42 -7.43 8.85 -20.27
C GLU A 42 -7.22 8.62 -18.78
N ARG A 43 -8.13 9.10 -17.92
CA ARG A 43 -8.09 8.85 -16.49
C ARG A 43 -8.09 7.36 -16.17
N THR A 44 -8.96 6.59 -16.81
CA THR A 44 -9.06 5.13 -16.61
C THR A 44 -7.78 4.43 -17.04
N ASP A 45 -7.13 4.86 -18.13
CA ASP A 45 -5.87 4.30 -18.59
C ASP A 45 -4.72 4.61 -17.61
N GLN A 46 -4.64 5.84 -17.09
CA GLN A 46 -3.67 6.22 -16.08
C GLN A 46 -3.82 5.40 -14.78
N ILE A 47 -5.06 5.22 -14.30
CA ILE A 47 -5.36 4.39 -13.12
C ILE A 47 -4.96 2.93 -13.36
N ARG A 48 -5.28 2.38 -14.54
CA ARG A 48 -4.92 1.01 -14.90
C ARG A 48 -3.40 0.82 -14.87
N ARG A 49 -2.65 1.72 -15.50
CA ARG A 49 -1.18 1.70 -15.51
C ARG A 49 -0.62 1.82 -14.10
N ALA A 50 -1.15 2.72 -13.28
CA ALA A 50 -0.72 2.89 -11.89
C ALA A 50 -0.89 1.60 -11.08
N CYS A 51 -2.01 0.89 -11.22
CA CYS A 51 -2.24 -0.39 -10.54
C CYS A 51 -1.31 -1.50 -11.05
N ILE A 52 -0.98 -1.51 -12.35
CA ILE A 52 0.02 -2.43 -12.92
C ILE A 52 1.41 -2.11 -12.35
N TYR A 53 1.81 -0.85 -12.31
CA TYR A 53 3.09 -0.44 -11.71
C TYR A 53 3.16 -0.79 -10.23
N MET A 54 2.08 -0.56 -9.47
CA MET A 54 1.98 -1.00 -8.08
C MET A 54 2.23 -2.52 -7.95
N PHE A 55 1.56 -3.33 -8.76
CA PHE A 55 1.77 -4.78 -8.77
C PHE A 55 3.23 -5.14 -9.08
N CYS A 56 3.82 -4.54 -10.11
CA CYS A 56 5.21 -4.79 -10.50
C CYS A 56 6.19 -4.38 -9.40
N ILE A 57 6.02 -3.18 -8.81
CA ILE A 57 6.89 -2.67 -7.74
C ILE A 57 6.83 -3.61 -6.52
N LEU A 58 5.62 -3.92 -6.03
CA LEU A 58 5.48 -4.76 -4.85
C LEU A 58 5.97 -6.19 -5.10
N THR A 59 5.75 -6.74 -6.29
CA THR A 59 6.27 -8.06 -6.68
C THR A 59 7.79 -8.05 -6.79
N ALA A 60 8.39 -6.98 -7.31
CA ALA A 60 9.84 -6.83 -7.32
C ALA A 60 10.42 -6.82 -5.91
N PHE A 61 9.82 -6.07 -4.97
CA PHE A 61 10.23 -6.08 -3.56
C PHE A 61 9.90 -7.41 -2.85
N LEU A 62 8.88 -8.13 -3.26
CA LEU A 62 8.62 -9.47 -2.78
C LEU A 62 9.78 -10.42 -3.11
N VAL A 63 10.26 -10.39 -4.34
CA VAL A 63 11.36 -11.25 -4.80
C VAL A 63 12.72 -10.78 -4.25
N ALA A 64 12.98 -9.47 -4.29
CA ALA A 64 14.24 -8.87 -3.87
C ALA A 64 14.35 -8.68 -2.35
N GLY A 65 13.24 -8.75 -1.61
CA GLY A 65 13.18 -8.39 -0.20
C GLY A 65 14.21 -9.10 0.67
N GLY A 66 14.33 -10.42 0.53
CA GLY A 66 15.33 -11.20 1.27
C GLY A 66 16.77 -10.81 0.95
N LEU A 67 17.07 -10.54 -0.33
CA LEU A 67 18.40 -10.09 -0.76
C LEU A 67 18.73 -8.71 -0.17
N ILE A 68 17.77 -7.79 -0.20
CA ILE A 68 17.92 -6.43 0.38
C ILE A 68 18.22 -6.53 1.87
N MET A 69 17.41 -7.32 2.60
CA MET A 69 17.59 -7.53 4.04
C MET A 69 18.98 -8.06 4.38
N ASN A 70 19.42 -9.12 3.66
CA ASN A 70 20.72 -9.73 3.88
C ASN A 70 21.88 -8.79 3.53
N PHE A 71 21.76 -8.06 2.42
CA PHE A 71 22.80 -7.13 1.96
C PHE A 71 23.05 -5.99 2.96
N PHE A 72 21.98 -5.42 3.52
CA PHE A 72 22.08 -4.33 4.48
C PHE A 72 22.17 -4.79 5.95
N GLY A 73 22.15 -6.11 6.21
CA GLY A 73 22.18 -6.63 7.57
C GLY A 73 20.94 -6.24 8.40
N ILE A 74 19.80 -6.01 7.74
CA ILE A 74 18.56 -5.59 8.42
C ILE A 74 17.85 -6.83 8.97
N SER A 75 17.55 -6.82 10.26
CA SER A 75 16.77 -7.88 10.87
C SER A 75 15.27 -7.72 10.58
N ILE A 76 14.53 -8.83 10.56
CA ILE A 76 13.07 -8.84 10.40
C ILE A 76 12.38 -8.01 11.49
N PRO A 77 12.73 -8.14 12.78
CA PRO A 77 12.19 -7.28 13.82
C PRO A 77 12.44 -5.79 13.57
N GLY A 78 13.67 -5.44 13.14
CA GLY A 78 14.01 -4.06 12.80
C GLY A 78 13.14 -3.50 11.66
N LEU A 79 12.93 -4.29 10.60
CA LEU A 79 12.03 -3.92 9.49
C LEU A 79 10.59 -3.71 9.96
N ARG A 80 10.07 -4.60 10.84
CA ARG A 80 8.72 -4.48 11.39
C ARG A 80 8.55 -3.19 12.20
N ILE A 81 9.54 -2.84 13.02
CA ILE A 81 9.53 -1.60 13.80
C ILE A 81 9.53 -0.39 12.86
N ALA A 82 10.47 -0.33 11.92
CA ALA A 82 10.59 0.79 10.99
C ALA A 82 9.34 0.94 10.11
N GLY A 83 8.87 -0.15 9.53
CA GLY A 83 7.64 -0.16 8.72
C GLY A 83 6.42 0.24 9.53
N GLY A 84 6.29 -0.24 10.76
CA GLY A 84 5.21 0.12 11.67
C GLY A 84 5.20 1.59 12.05
N MET A 85 6.37 2.19 12.29
CA MET A 85 6.49 3.64 12.54
C MET A 85 6.06 4.46 11.31
N ILE A 86 6.47 4.07 10.12
CA ILE A 86 6.08 4.74 8.86
C ILE A 86 4.57 4.66 8.67
N VAL A 87 3.99 3.47 8.81
CA VAL A 87 2.53 3.27 8.66
C VAL A 87 1.75 4.06 9.71
N SER A 88 2.20 4.08 10.96
CA SER A 88 1.59 4.89 12.03
C SER A 88 1.66 6.39 11.70
N TYR A 89 2.81 6.87 11.24
CA TYR A 89 2.99 8.27 10.85
C TYR A 89 2.03 8.68 9.71
N LEU A 90 1.90 7.83 8.69
CA LEU A 90 0.94 8.06 7.61
C LEU A 90 -0.50 8.09 8.13
N GLY A 91 -0.85 7.19 9.05
CA GLY A 91 -2.14 7.17 9.70
C GLY A 91 -2.42 8.45 10.52
N PHE A 92 -1.42 8.97 11.24
CA PHE A 92 -1.54 10.25 11.95
C PHE A 92 -1.78 11.42 11.01
N ARG A 93 -1.04 11.50 9.91
CA ARG A 93 -1.26 12.54 8.88
C ARG A 93 -2.66 12.50 8.28
N MET A 94 -3.26 11.32 8.16
CA MET A 94 -4.62 11.17 7.66
C MET A 94 -5.68 11.50 8.70
N LEU A 95 -5.42 11.18 9.97
CA LEU A 95 -6.34 11.46 11.08
C LEU A 95 -6.37 12.96 11.42
N PHE A 96 -5.20 13.61 11.36
CA PHE A 96 -5.00 15.02 11.63
C PHE A 96 -4.40 15.68 10.38
N PRO A 97 -5.20 15.87 9.31
CA PRO A 97 -4.67 16.51 8.12
C PRO A 97 -4.22 17.92 8.45
N ASP A 98 -2.93 18.19 8.23
CA ASP A 98 -2.43 19.55 8.25
C ASP A 98 -3.21 20.36 7.23
N THR A 99 -3.59 21.58 7.60
CA THR A 99 -4.28 22.54 6.72
C THR A 99 -3.39 23.03 5.56
N VAL A 100 -2.16 22.54 5.49
CA VAL A 100 -1.26 22.75 4.37
C VAL A 100 -1.73 21.87 3.22
N ALA A 101 -2.54 22.45 2.33
CA ALA A 101 -2.87 21.88 1.03
C ALA A 101 -1.66 21.14 0.45
N ILE A 102 -1.91 19.98 -0.17
CA ILE A 102 -0.97 19.34 -1.12
C ILE A 102 -0.28 20.48 -1.83
N SER A 103 1.03 20.61 -1.66
CA SER A 103 1.72 21.84 -2.01
C SER A 103 1.37 22.18 -3.45
N MET A 104 1.11 23.46 -3.75
CA MET A 104 0.84 23.89 -5.12
C MET A 104 1.93 23.41 -6.08
N GLN A 105 3.14 23.15 -5.58
CA GLN A 105 4.25 22.55 -6.31
C GLN A 105 3.99 21.11 -6.75
N GLU A 106 3.48 20.24 -5.85
CA GLU A 106 3.16 18.84 -6.21
C GLU A 106 2.03 18.77 -7.26
N ARG A 107 1.07 19.69 -7.18
CA ARG A 107 0.02 19.83 -8.20
C ARG A 107 0.57 20.35 -9.53
N ALA A 108 1.44 21.36 -9.48
CA ALA A 108 2.05 21.93 -10.68
C ALA A 108 2.98 20.94 -11.37
N GLU A 109 3.75 20.16 -10.61
CA GLU A 109 4.61 19.11 -11.15
C GLU A 109 3.81 17.92 -11.73
N ALA A 110 2.68 17.56 -11.13
CA ALA A 110 1.79 16.53 -11.66
C ALA A 110 1.08 17.02 -12.94
N SER A 111 0.61 18.27 -12.98
CA SER A 111 -0.06 18.86 -14.15
C SER A 111 0.89 19.08 -15.33
N ALA A 112 2.19 19.19 -15.11
CA ALA A 112 3.20 19.32 -16.16
C ALA A 112 3.61 17.99 -16.81
N LYS A 113 3.20 16.83 -16.26
CA LYS A 113 3.57 15.50 -16.75
C LYS A 113 2.45 14.91 -17.61
N ALA A 114 2.78 14.49 -18.84
CA ALA A 114 1.87 13.76 -19.71
C ALA A 114 1.48 12.36 -19.17
N ASP A 115 2.28 11.80 -18.26
CA ASP A 115 2.04 10.48 -17.62
C ASP A 115 2.19 10.61 -16.10
N ILE A 116 1.07 10.48 -15.40
CA ILE A 116 0.96 10.55 -13.94
C ILE A 116 0.80 9.17 -13.30
N SER A 117 0.79 8.11 -14.10
CA SER A 117 0.52 6.77 -13.65
C SER A 117 1.61 6.21 -12.75
N PHE A 118 2.89 6.50 -13.04
CA PHE A 118 4.00 6.09 -12.20
C PHE A 118 4.18 7.04 -11.01
N THR A 119 4.35 8.34 -11.28
CA THR A 119 4.49 9.36 -10.24
C THR A 119 3.47 10.48 -10.50
N PRO A 120 2.55 10.75 -9.56
CA PRO A 120 2.53 10.33 -8.15
C PRO A 120 1.64 9.12 -7.82
N LEU A 121 0.95 8.50 -8.79
CA LEU A 121 -0.08 7.49 -8.47
C LEU A 121 0.51 6.16 -7.98
N ALA A 122 1.33 5.48 -8.78
CA ALA A 122 1.92 4.22 -8.34
C ALA A 122 2.90 4.46 -7.20
N MET A 123 3.77 5.43 -7.33
CA MET A 123 4.76 5.78 -6.32
C MET A 123 4.73 7.30 -6.06
N PRO A 124 4.57 7.76 -4.81
CA PRO A 124 4.52 6.99 -3.57
C PRO A 124 3.11 6.58 -3.10
N SER A 125 2.03 6.93 -3.84
CA SER A 125 0.66 6.84 -3.32
C SER A 125 0.21 5.41 -3.05
N LEU A 126 0.28 4.50 -4.04
CA LEU A 126 -0.16 3.10 -3.90
C LEU A 126 0.94 2.16 -3.40
N SER A 127 2.20 2.37 -3.83
CA SER A 127 3.36 1.57 -3.44
C SER A 127 4.30 2.36 -2.53
N GLY A 128 3.75 2.93 -1.48
CA GLY A 128 4.54 3.70 -0.52
C GLY A 128 5.48 2.85 0.33
N PRO A 129 6.37 3.49 1.12
CA PRO A 129 7.34 2.79 1.97
C PRO A 129 6.70 1.77 2.92
N GLY A 130 5.48 2.06 3.42
CA GLY A 130 4.72 1.15 4.27
C GLY A 130 4.34 -0.16 3.57
N SER A 131 3.80 -0.08 2.34
CA SER A 131 3.45 -1.26 1.54
C SER A 131 4.68 -2.09 1.20
N ILE A 132 5.80 -1.43 0.86
CA ILE A 132 7.08 -2.07 0.57
C ILE A 132 7.60 -2.81 1.81
N ALA A 133 7.60 -2.18 2.98
CA ALA A 133 8.05 -2.80 4.23
C ALA A 133 7.23 -4.06 4.58
N VAL A 134 5.91 -4.01 4.40
CA VAL A 134 5.03 -5.17 4.62
C VAL A 134 5.39 -6.31 3.67
N ILE A 135 5.56 -6.03 2.39
CA ILE A 135 5.89 -7.06 1.39
C ILE A 135 7.26 -7.67 1.64
N ILE A 136 8.28 -6.87 1.99
CA ILE A 136 9.59 -7.40 2.38
C ILE A 136 9.45 -8.30 3.62
N GLY A 137 8.67 -7.89 4.62
CA GLY A 137 8.39 -8.71 5.79
C GLY A 137 7.69 -10.03 5.46
N MET A 138 6.77 -10.04 4.51
CA MET A 138 6.12 -11.27 4.02
C MET A 138 7.09 -12.16 3.24
N SER A 139 7.96 -11.59 2.42
CA SER A 139 9.01 -12.30 1.71
C SER A 139 9.86 -13.15 2.65
N THR A 140 10.28 -12.60 3.79
CA THR A 140 11.07 -13.32 4.79
C THR A 140 10.28 -14.44 5.47
N THR A 141 9.00 -14.23 5.74
CA THR A 141 8.13 -15.28 6.32
C THR A 141 7.94 -16.44 5.34
N VAL A 142 7.81 -16.16 4.04
CA VAL A 142 7.72 -17.19 3.00
C VAL A 142 9.00 -18.00 2.90
N GLN A 143 10.18 -17.36 3.02
CA GLN A 143 11.49 -18.03 2.94
C GLN A 143 11.70 -19.06 4.07
N THR A 144 11.06 -18.89 5.21
CA THR A 144 11.11 -19.85 6.33
C THR A 144 10.07 -20.96 6.23
N GLY A 145 9.18 -20.90 5.26
CA GLY A 145 8.09 -21.87 5.05
C GLY A 145 8.53 -23.13 4.32
N THR A 146 7.70 -24.19 4.41
CA THR A 146 7.98 -25.50 3.81
C THR A 146 7.90 -25.49 2.28
N HIS A 147 7.09 -24.60 1.69
CA HIS A 147 6.84 -24.49 0.25
C HIS A 147 7.12 -23.08 -0.26
N ILE A 148 8.40 -22.72 -0.36
CA ILE A 148 8.85 -21.37 -0.67
C ILE A 148 8.22 -20.82 -1.97
N VAL A 149 8.32 -21.57 -3.09
CA VAL A 149 7.79 -21.11 -4.38
C VAL A 149 6.28 -20.86 -4.33
N LEU A 150 5.54 -21.78 -3.69
CA LEU A 150 4.09 -21.67 -3.52
C LEU A 150 3.73 -20.43 -2.67
N GLY A 151 4.46 -20.18 -1.60
CA GLY A 151 4.27 -19.00 -0.76
C GLY A 151 4.48 -17.68 -1.53
N TYR A 152 5.52 -17.59 -2.36
CA TYR A 152 5.73 -16.42 -3.22
C TYR A 152 4.57 -16.21 -4.19
N VAL A 153 4.07 -17.27 -4.81
CA VAL A 153 2.91 -17.21 -5.73
C VAL A 153 1.66 -16.74 -4.99
N GLN A 154 1.43 -17.24 -3.78
CA GLN A 154 0.25 -16.88 -2.98
C GLN A 154 0.29 -15.41 -2.56
N VAL A 155 1.45 -14.90 -2.11
CA VAL A 155 1.62 -13.47 -1.80
C VAL A 155 1.44 -12.62 -3.07
N ALA A 156 2.00 -13.04 -4.21
CA ALA A 156 1.81 -12.34 -5.49
C ALA A 156 0.33 -12.29 -5.92
N ILE A 157 -0.43 -13.36 -5.69
CA ILE A 157 -1.90 -13.36 -5.90
C ILE A 157 -2.56 -12.33 -4.96
N GLY A 158 -2.16 -12.26 -3.69
CA GLY A 158 -2.67 -11.26 -2.74
C GLY A 158 -2.38 -9.83 -3.20
N ILE A 159 -1.17 -9.57 -3.72
CA ILE A 159 -0.81 -8.27 -4.33
C ILE A 159 -1.71 -7.98 -5.55
N ALA A 160 -1.92 -8.96 -6.43
CA ALA A 160 -2.77 -8.81 -7.61
C ALA A 160 -4.22 -8.49 -7.24
N ILE A 161 -4.78 -9.17 -6.23
CA ILE A 161 -6.13 -8.90 -5.72
C ILE A 161 -6.20 -7.48 -5.15
N THR A 162 -5.20 -7.04 -4.36
CA THR A 162 -5.14 -5.69 -3.82
C THR A 162 -5.06 -4.64 -4.93
N ALA A 163 -4.25 -4.88 -5.97
CA ALA A 163 -4.16 -3.99 -7.13
C ALA A 163 -5.48 -3.93 -7.90
N PHE A 164 -6.18 -5.05 -8.04
CA PHE A 164 -7.48 -5.11 -8.69
C PHE A 164 -8.56 -4.38 -7.90
N ILE A 165 -8.61 -4.55 -6.56
CA ILE A 165 -9.52 -3.80 -5.69
C ILE A 165 -9.22 -2.29 -5.80
N SER A 166 -7.94 -1.91 -5.75
CA SER A 166 -7.52 -0.52 -5.91
C SER A 166 -7.97 0.06 -7.26
N TYR A 167 -7.82 -0.70 -8.34
CA TYR A 167 -8.30 -0.31 -9.67
C TYR A 167 -9.82 -0.06 -9.67
N ILE A 168 -10.62 -0.96 -9.09
CA ILE A 168 -12.08 -0.79 -9.02
C ILE A 168 -12.45 0.47 -8.23
N VAL A 169 -11.84 0.66 -7.06
CA VAL A 169 -12.10 1.83 -6.20
C VAL A 169 -11.73 3.13 -6.91
N LEU A 170 -10.55 3.20 -7.51
CA LEU A 170 -10.07 4.40 -8.19
C LEU A 170 -10.85 4.67 -9.49
N ARG A 171 -11.25 3.65 -10.24
CA ARG A 171 -12.13 3.80 -11.40
C ARG A 171 -13.50 4.33 -11.00
N ALA A 172 -13.98 3.98 -9.81
CA ALA A 172 -15.23 4.51 -9.27
C ALA A 172 -15.07 5.89 -8.60
N ALA A 173 -13.88 6.51 -8.66
CA ALA A 173 -13.56 7.76 -7.95
C ALA A 173 -14.59 8.87 -8.17
N THR A 174 -15.00 9.13 -9.42
CA THR A 174 -16.01 10.15 -9.76
C THR A 174 -17.37 9.86 -9.11
N LYS A 175 -17.77 8.59 -9.03
CA LYS A 175 -19.03 8.19 -8.39
C LYS A 175 -18.91 8.29 -6.87
N LEU A 176 -17.79 7.85 -6.31
CA LEU A 176 -17.51 7.93 -4.88
C LEU A 176 -17.48 9.38 -4.40
N ASP A 177 -16.81 10.25 -5.15
CA ASP A 177 -16.75 11.69 -4.83
C ASP A 177 -18.15 12.34 -4.87
N LYS A 178 -18.99 11.99 -5.85
CA LYS A 178 -20.38 12.49 -5.94
C LYS A 178 -21.29 11.99 -4.80
N VAL A 179 -21.11 10.75 -4.35
CA VAL A 179 -21.94 10.13 -3.31
C VAL A 179 -21.49 10.56 -1.91
N LEU A 180 -20.20 10.53 -1.64
CA LEU A 180 -19.64 10.83 -0.32
C LEU A 180 -19.40 12.33 -0.11
N GLY A 181 -19.13 13.06 -1.18
CA GLY A 181 -18.72 14.45 -1.12
C GLY A 181 -17.44 14.67 -0.30
N ALA A 182 -17.00 15.90 -0.17
CA ALA A 182 -15.79 16.25 0.56
C ALA A 182 -15.82 15.82 2.05
N VAL A 183 -17.00 15.94 2.69
CA VAL A 183 -17.18 15.57 4.10
C VAL A 183 -17.07 14.06 4.29
N GLY A 184 -17.73 13.28 3.44
CA GLY A 184 -17.67 11.81 3.50
C GLY A 184 -16.28 11.27 3.20
N MET A 185 -15.58 11.82 2.18
CA MET A 185 -14.21 11.47 1.85
C MET A 185 -13.25 11.75 3.00
N ASN A 186 -13.40 12.90 3.67
CA ASN A 186 -12.61 13.25 4.85
C ASN A 186 -12.88 12.30 6.02
N ALA A 187 -14.14 11.95 6.26
CA ALA A 187 -14.51 11.01 7.31
C ALA A 187 -13.91 9.61 7.05
N MET A 188 -14.01 9.11 5.82
CA MET A 188 -13.40 7.84 5.41
C MET A 188 -11.87 7.86 5.57
N SER A 189 -11.21 8.94 5.15
CA SER A 189 -9.77 9.11 5.32
C SER A 189 -9.37 9.07 6.80
N ARG A 190 -10.11 9.70 7.69
CA ARG A 190 -9.84 9.67 9.14
C ARG A 190 -10.01 8.27 9.72
N ILE A 191 -11.08 7.54 9.34
CA ILE A 191 -11.30 6.16 9.76
C ILE A 191 -10.12 5.28 9.30
N MET A 192 -9.72 5.38 8.04
CA MET A 192 -8.56 4.65 7.50
C MET A 192 -7.28 5.06 8.21
N GLY A 193 -7.08 6.34 8.50
CA GLY A 193 -5.94 6.83 9.28
C GLY A 193 -5.85 6.19 10.66
N PHE A 194 -6.97 6.08 11.38
CA PHE A 194 -7.02 5.39 12.66
C PHE A 194 -6.65 3.91 12.54
N LEU A 195 -7.19 3.21 11.55
CA LEU A 195 -6.85 1.80 11.29
C LEU A 195 -5.36 1.63 10.96
N LEU A 196 -4.79 2.54 10.18
CA LEU A 196 -3.35 2.53 9.86
C LEU A 196 -2.49 2.71 11.12
N ILE A 197 -2.88 3.58 12.04
CA ILE A 197 -2.18 3.73 13.33
C ILE A 197 -2.21 2.41 14.10
N CYS A 198 -3.37 1.77 14.20
CA CYS A 198 -3.49 0.49 14.90
C CYS A 198 -2.62 -0.60 14.26
N ILE A 199 -2.62 -0.71 12.93
CA ILE A 199 -1.80 -1.67 12.19
C ILE A 199 -0.30 -1.37 12.39
N GLY A 200 0.09 -0.11 12.28
CA GLY A 200 1.47 0.32 12.44
C GLY A 200 1.99 0.04 13.85
N ILE A 201 1.20 0.35 14.89
CA ILE A 201 1.54 0.02 16.28
C ILE A 201 1.65 -1.50 16.47
N GLN A 202 0.75 -2.29 15.88
CA GLN A 202 0.85 -3.75 15.95
C GLN A 202 2.14 -4.27 15.32
N PHE A 203 2.60 -3.68 14.22
CA PHE A 203 3.89 -4.03 13.63
C PHE A 203 5.06 -3.69 14.55
N VAL A 204 5.02 -2.53 15.22
CA VAL A 204 6.05 -2.16 16.20
C VAL A 204 6.06 -3.16 17.37
N ILE A 205 4.90 -3.50 17.93
CA ILE A 205 4.78 -4.47 19.01
C ILE A 205 5.36 -5.82 18.57
N ASN A 206 4.97 -6.33 17.41
CA ASN A 206 5.47 -7.61 16.87
C ASN A 206 6.99 -7.56 16.61
N GLY A 207 7.51 -6.41 16.19
CA GLY A 207 8.95 -6.21 16.02
C GLY A 207 9.70 -6.22 17.34
N VAL A 208 9.20 -5.51 18.36
CA VAL A 208 9.81 -5.48 19.71
C VAL A 208 9.79 -6.88 20.34
N LEU A 209 8.66 -7.57 20.28
CA LEU A 209 8.56 -8.95 20.76
C LEU A 209 9.55 -9.88 20.04
N GLY A 210 9.74 -9.70 18.72
CA GLY A 210 10.74 -10.46 17.96
C GLY A 210 12.16 -10.21 18.45
N VAL A 211 12.53 -8.98 18.82
CA VAL A 211 13.84 -8.67 19.42
C VAL A 211 14.00 -9.33 20.79
N VAL A 212 12.96 -9.24 21.64
CA VAL A 212 13.01 -9.76 23.02
C VAL A 212 13.08 -11.30 23.05
N HIS A 213 12.38 -11.96 22.15
CA HIS A 213 12.35 -13.44 22.11
C HIS A 213 13.45 -14.05 21.26
N GLY A 214 14.37 -13.24 20.70
CA GLY A 214 15.53 -13.74 19.94
C GLY A 214 15.16 -14.37 18.58
N ALA A 215 14.07 -13.90 17.98
CA ALA A 215 13.61 -14.37 16.68
C ALA A 215 14.26 -13.58 15.53
#